data_ee7ad6af292772f6f403ade166937331
#
_entry.id   ee7ad6af292772f6f403ade166937331
#
_cell.length_a   1.000
_cell.length_b   1.000
_cell.length_c   1.000
_cell.angle_alpha   90.00
_cell.angle_beta   90.00
_cell.angle_gamma   90.00
#
_symmetry.space_group_name_H-M   'P 1'
#
loop_
_entity.id
_entity.type
_entity.pdbx_description
1 polymer ?
#
loop_
_entity_poly.entity_id
_entity_poly.type
_entity_poly.pdbx_seq_one_letter_code
_entity_poly.pdbx_strand_id
1 'polypeptide(L)'
;AVRDLLSRINPDEIRSIHEEMIDIIKRNRVFREGTIGGYVVAGLDGVELFSSTKKSCPNCLSRKKHTGETEYFYRSVVCMIIGKSPHVILGQEMLKPRDGSGKDEGELTGGKRLIEQLKKRHGHFADVIVADALYLNAPFINTLKENGLEGCPYKLRVVRYHEQWE
;
A
#
# COMPACT_ATOMS: atom_id res chain seq x y z
N ALA A 1 10.15 15.25 -24.48
CA ALA A 1 10.28 16.14 -23.31
C ALA A 1 9.86 15.48 -21.99
N VAL A 2 8.54 15.27 -21.71
CA VAL A 2 8.09 14.70 -20.42
C VAL A 2 8.61 13.28 -20.20
N ARG A 3 8.54 12.42 -21.21
CA ARG A 3 9.03 11.03 -21.15
C ARG A 3 10.53 10.97 -20.83
N ASP A 4 11.34 11.85 -21.44
CA ASP A 4 12.78 11.88 -21.22
C ASP A 4 13.10 12.40 -19.81
N LEU A 5 12.32 13.35 -19.30
CA LEU A 5 12.42 13.80 -17.91
C LEU A 5 12.15 12.66 -16.96
N LEU A 6 11.01 11.96 -17.10
CA LEU A 6 10.62 10.85 -16.24
C LEU A 6 11.64 9.71 -16.24
N SER A 7 12.29 9.44 -17.38
CA SER A 7 13.33 8.39 -17.48
C SER A 7 14.65 8.75 -16.75
N ARG A 8 14.85 10.02 -16.39
CA ARG A 8 16.05 10.51 -15.70
C ARG A 8 15.84 10.74 -14.21
N ILE A 9 14.60 10.77 -13.75
CA ILE A 9 14.30 10.94 -12.33
C ILE A 9 14.77 9.71 -11.56
N ASN A 10 15.54 9.94 -10.52
CA ASN A 10 15.90 8.90 -9.56
C ASN A 10 14.70 8.60 -8.65
N PRO A 11 14.12 7.39 -8.67
CA PRO A 11 12.97 7.05 -7.83
C PRO A 11 13.26 7.19 -6.34
N ASP A 12 14.51 7.00 -5.90
CA ASP A 12 14.88 7.08 -4.49
C ASP A 12 14.88 8.53 -3.99
N GLU A 13 15.23 9.50 -4.85
CA GLU A 13 15.10 10.92 -4.52
C GLU A 13 13.65 11.33 -4.33
N ILE A 14 12.75 10.87 -5.22
CA ILE A 14 11.30 11.11 -5.07
C ILE A 14 10.77 10.47 -3.79
N ARG A 15 11.23 9.26 -3.46
CA ARG A 15 10.86 8.60 -2.21
C ARG A 15 11.33 9.41 -1.00
N SER A 16 12.54 9.92 -1.00
CA SER A 16 13.07 10.76 0.09
C SER A 16 12.25 12.01 0.29
N ILE A 17 11.90 12.73 -0.79
CA ILE A 17 11.03 13.91 -0.73
C ILE A 17 9.66 13.55 -0.14
N HIS A 18 9.07 12.45 -0.57
CA HIS A 18 7.78 11.98 -0.05
C HIS A 18 7.86 11.66 1.45
N GLU A 19 8.92 11.00 1.91
CA GLU A 19 9.16 10.69 3.31
C GLU A 19 9.31 11.97 4.16
N GLU A 20 10.06 12.96 3.67
CA GLU A 20 10.19 14.27 4.32
C GLU A 20 8.83 15.00 4.43
N MET A 21 7.99 14.93 3.41
CA MET A 21 6.64 15.47 3.47
C MET A 21 5.80 14.82 4.58
N ILE A 22 5.87 13.50 4.73
CA ILE A 22 5.17 12.78 5.81
C ILE A 22 5.68 13.24 7.17
N ASP A 23 6.99 13.39 7.35
CA ASP A 23 7.60 13.86 8.58
C ASP A 23 7.17 15.30 8.93
N ILE A 24 7.02 16.17 7.93
CA ILE A 24 6.47 17.52 8.11
C ILE A 24 5.00 17.46 8.55
N ILE A 25 4.17 16.64 7.92
CA ILE A 25 2.77 16.45 8.27
C ILE A 25 2.63 15.98 9.73
N LYS A 26 3.46 15.01 10.14
CA LYS A 26 3.49 14.50 11.51
C LYS A 26 3.94 15.56 12.51
N ARG A 27 5.03 16.30 12.23
CA ARG A 27 5.56 17.37 13.07
C ARG A 27 4.54 18.49 13.28
N ASN A 28 3.81 18.83 12.23
CA ASN A 28 2.75 19.83 12.27
C ASN A 28 1.45 19.30 12.87
N ARG A 29 1.40 18.02 13.27
CA ARG A 29 0.24 17.40 13.91
C ARG A 29 -1.06 17.57 13.08
N VAL A 30 -0.97 17.45 11.76
CA VAL A 30 -2.12 17.66 10.85
C VAL A 30 -3.30 16.76 11.20
N PHE A 31 -3.06 15.56 11.70
CA PHE A 31 -4.09 14.61 12.11
C PHE A 31 -4.26 14.48 13.63
N ARG A 32 -3.92 15.53 14.39
CA ARG A 32 -4.03 15.50 15.88
C ARG A 32 -5.41 15.10 16.37
N GLU A 33 -6.46 15.53 15.71
CA GLU A 33 -7.85 15.23 16.07
C GLU A 33 -8.37 13.89 15.51
N GLY A 34 -7.47 13.13 14.87
CA GLY A 34 -7.86 11.95 14.10
C GLY A 34 -8.51 12.31 12.75
N THR A 35 -8.82 11.28 11.98
CA THR A 35 -9.45 11.40 10.66
C THR A 35 -10.86 10.82 10.63
N ILE A 36 -11.15 9.84 11.48
CA ILE A 36 -12.49 9.24 11.65
C ILE A 36 -12.69 8.91 13.13
N GLY A 37 -13.69 9.53 13.76
CA GLY A 37 -14.07 9.24 15.15
C GLY A 37 -12.95 9.45 16.18
N GLY A 38 -12.06 10.40 15.95
CA GLY A 38 -10.92 10.70 16.83
C GLY A 38 -9.68 9.83 16.59
N TYR A 39 -9.75 8.86 15.66
CA TYR A 39 -8.62 7.99 15.29
C TYR A 39 -8.01 8.41 13.96
N VAL A 40 -6.69 8.27 13.84
CA VAL A 40 -6.01 8.33 12.55
C VAL A 40 -6.20 7.00 11.84
N VAL A 41 -6.97 7.01 10.76
CA VAL A 41 -7.32 5.80 10.02
C VAL A 41 -6.56 5.74 8.70
N ALA A 42 -5.90 4.61 8.43
CA ALA A 42 -5.24 4.36 7.15
C ALA A 42 -5.91 3.18 6.43
N GLY A 43 -6.12 3.35 5.13
CA GLY A 43 -6.57 2.31 4.22
C GLY A 43 -5.38 1.60 3.58
N LEU A 44 -5.47 0.27 3.44
CA LEU A 44 -4.49 -0.57 2.76
C LEU A 44 -5.19 -1.34 1.65
N ASP A 45 -4.68 -1.21 0.42
CA ASP A 45 -5.27 -1.88 -0.75
C ASP A 45 -4.24 -2.12 -1.85
N GLY A 46 -4.55 -3.10 -2.72
CA GLY A 46 -3.76 -3.43 -3.91
C GLY A 46 -4.21 -2.61 -5.11
N VAL A 47 -3.27 -1.94 -5.78
CA VAL A 47 -3.53 -1.11 -6.96
C VAL A 47 -2.78 -1.66 -8.17
N GLU A 48 -3.50 -1.97 -9.24
CA GLU A 48 -2.92 -2.32 -10.53
C GLU A 48 -2.60 -1.05 -11.31
N LEU A 49 -1.31 -0.80 -11.56
CA LEU A 49 -0.83 0.44 -12.17
C LEU A 49 -0.80 0.39 -13.69
N PHE A 50 -0.62 -0.80 -14.24
CA PHE A 50 -0.44 -1.01 -15.68
C PHE A 50 -0.71 -2.47 -16.03
N SER A 51 -1.29 -2.74 -17.18
CA SER A 51 -1.35 -4.09 -17.77
C SER A 51 -1.18 -4.07 -19.28
N SER A 52 -0.62 -5.14 -19.83
CA SER A 52 -0.41 -5.30 -21.30
C SER A 52 -0.22 -6.77 -21.68
N THR A 53 -0.80 -7.16 -22.80
CA THR A 53 -0.50 -8.45 -23.45
C THR A 53 0.68 -8.37 -24.44
N LYS A 54 1.10 -7.15 -24.81
CA LYS A 54 2.13 -6.90 -25.82
C LYS A 54 3.49 -6.49 -25.26
N LYS A 55 3.50 -5.89 -24.07
CA LYS A 55 4.72 -5.35 -23.46
C LYS A 55 5.01 -6.10 -22.16
N SER A 56 6.23 -6.58 -22.01
CA SER A 56 6.74 -7.23 -20.82
C SER A 56 8.06 -6.61 -20.40
N CYS A 57 8.41 -6.79 -19.14
CA CYS A 57 9.72 -6.45 -18.61
C CYS A 57 10.10 -7.45 -17.50
N PRO A 58 11.38 -7.49 -17.08
CA PRO A 58 11.83 -8.42 -16.02
C PRO A 58 11.11 -8.26 -14.68
N ASN A 59 10.60 -7.06 -14.40
CA ASN A 59 9.93 -6.72 -13.13
C ASN A 59 8.39 -6.79 -13.22
N CYS A 60 7.83 -7.23 -14.36
CA CYS A 60 6.39 -7.40 -14.51
C CYS A 60 5.93 -8.69 -13.84
N LEU A 61 4.80 -8.62 -13.15
CA LEU A 61 3.99 -9.78 -12.80
C LEU A 61 3.33 -10.34 -14.04
N SER A 62 2.89 -11.60 -14.00
CA SER A 62 2.23 -12.24 -15.15
C SER A 62 1.04 -13.08 -14.72
N ARG A 63 -0.01 -13.08 -15.57
CA ARG A 63 -1.17 -13.95 -15.40
C ARG A 63 -1.66 -14.47 -16.77
N LYS A 64 -2.26 -15.64 -16.77
CA LYS A 64 -2.93 -16.16 -17.96
C LYS A 64 -4.39 -15.71 -17.97
N LYS A 65 -4.82 -15.12 -19.08
CA LYS A 65 -6.23 -14.81 -19.35
C LYS A 65 -7.03 -16.07 -19.73
N HIS A 66 -8.33 -15.98 -19.67
CA HIS A 66 -9.23 -17.04 -20.16
C HIS A 66 -9.02 -17.35 -21.66
N THR A 67 -8.52 -16.38 -22.43
CA THR A 67 -8.15 -16.53 -23.85
C THR A 67 -6.86 -17.35 -24.07
N GLY A 68 -6.13 -17.71 -22.99
CA GLY A 68 -4.83 -18.37 -23.07
C GLY A 68 -3.66 -17.42 -23.24
N GLU A 69 -3.90 -16.13 -23.50
CA GLU A 69 -2.86 -15.12 -23.62
C GLU A 69 -2.22 -14.80 -22.26
N THR A 70 -0.93 -14.52 -22.25
CA THR A 70 -0.23 -14.02 -21.07
C THR A 70 -0.37 -12.50 -21.00
N GLU A 71 -0.87 -12.01 -19.88
CA GLU A 71 -0.92 -10.59 -19.53
C GLU A 71 0.15 -10.27 -18.51
N TYR A 72 0.91 -9.23 -18.79
CA TYR A 72 1.94 -8.68 -17.90
C TYR A 72 1.41 -7.43 -17.23
N PHE A 73 1.65 -7.27 -15.93
CA PHE A 73 1.10 -6.15 -15.18
C PHE A 73 2.03 -5.70 -14.05
N TYR A 74 1.82 -4.47 -13.59
CA TYR A 74 2.40 -3.96 -12.37
C TYR A 74 1.31 -3.80 -11.32
N ARG A 75 1.60 -4.26 -10.12
CA ARG A 75 0.72 -4.08 -8.96
C ARG A 75 1.54 -3.62 -7.76
N SER A 76 0.98 -2.72 -6.99
CA SER A 76 1.54 -2.30 -5.71
C SER A 76 0.49 -2.40 -4.62
N VAL A 77 0.92 -2.51 -3.38
CA VAL A 77 0.09 -2.26 -2.21
C VAL A 77 0.33 -0.84 -1.76
N VAL A 78 -0.73 -0.09 -1.50
CA VAL A 78 -0.70 1.31 -1.08
C VAL A 78 -1.32 1.44 0.30
N CYS A 79 -0.69 2.21 1.17
CA CYS A 79 -1.25 2.63 2.46
C CYS A 79 -1.48 4.13 2.45
N MET A 80 -2.71 4.57 2.75
CA MET A 80 -3.12 5.96 2.65
C MET A 80 -3.98 6.37 3.84
N ILE A 81 -3.77 7.58 4.39
CA ILE A 81 -4.67 8.17 5.38
C ILE A 81 -6.01 8.48 4.71
N ILE A 82 -7.09 8.02 5.33
CA ILE A 82 -8.46 8.16 4.85
C ILE A 82 -9.35 8.86 5.88
N GLY A 83 -10.52 9.30 5.43
CA GLY A 83 -11.54 9.97 6.24
C GLY A 83 -11.52 11.49 6.05
N LYS A 84 -10.67 12.22 6.76
CA LYS A 84 -10.55 13.69 6.67
C LYS A 84 -9.43 14.10 5.71
N SER A 85 -9.65 15.17 4.94
CA SER A 85 -8.58 15.78 4.12
C SER A 85 -7.47 16.40 4.99
N PRO A 86 -6.22 16.41 4.47
CA PRO A 86 -5.78 15.85 3.20
C PRO A 86 -5.67 14.31 3.24
N HIS A 87 -5.99 13.64 2.13
CA HIS A 87 -5.70 12.24 1.97
C HIS A 87 -4.22 12.09 1.60
N VAL A 88 -3.47 11.39 2.43
CA VAL A 88 -2.01 11.28 2.30
C VAL A 88 -1.62 9.83 2.07
N ILE A 89 -0.96 9.56 0.96
CA ILE A 89 -0.30 8.26 0.75
C ILE A 89 0.88 8.20 1.72
N LEU A 90 0.88 7.23 2.63
CA LEU A 90 1.97 6.99 3.58
C LEU A 90 3.12 6.23 2.94
N GLY A 91 2.80 5.34 2.02
CA GLY A 91 3.78 4.57 1.27
C GLY A 91 3.13 3.60 0.31
N GLN A 92 3.97 3.06 -0.56
CA GLN A 92 3.59 2.01 -1.49
C GLN A 92 4.71 0.98 -1.61
N GLU A 93 4.33 -0.26 -1.89
CA GLU A 93 5.27 -1.37 -2.08
C GLU A 93 4.92 -2.14 -3.34
N MET A 94 5.87 -2.19 -4.28
CA MET A 94 5.69 -2.94 -5.52
C MET A 94 5.75 -4.44 -5.26
N LEU A 95 4.82 -5.19 -5.85
CA LEU A 95 4.87 -6.65 -5.81
C LEU A 95 5.98 -7.16 -6.73
N LYS A 96 6.67 -8.21 -6.29
CA LYS A 96 7.82 -8.77 -6.99
C LYS A 96 7.42 -9.97 -7.85
N PRO A 97 7.91 -10.06 -9.09
CA PRO A 97 7.74 -11.28 -9.89
C PRO A 97 8.60 -12.40 -9.28
N ARG A 98 8.07 -13.61 -9.25
CA ARG A 98 8.78 -14.84 -8.88
C ARG A 98 9.60 -14.68 -7.58
N ASP A 99 8.94 -14.50 -6.47
CA ASP A 99 9.56 -14.27 -5.15
C ASP A 99 10.36 -15.47 -4.58
N GLY A 100 10.77 -16.42 -5.44
CA GLY A 100 11.48 -17.64 -5.09
C GLY A 100 10.59 -18.87 -4.99
N SER A 101 9.26 -18.73 -5.01
CA SER A 101 8.30 -19.85 -4.93
C SER A 101 7.80 -20.34 -6.30
N GLY A 102 8.31 -19.78 -7.40
CA GLY A 102 7.83 -20.03 -8.77
C GLY A 102 6.51 -19.34 -9.11
N LYS A 103 5.96 -18.57 -8.19
CA LYS A 103 4.77 -17.72 -8.35
C LYS A 103 5.14 -16.26 -8.16
N ASP A 104 4.32 -15.39 -8.71
CA ASP A 104 4.41 -13.96 -8.43
C ASP A 104 3.93 -13.65 -7.01
N GLU A 105 4.51 -12.62 -6.40
CA GLU A 105 4.18 -12.19 -5.05
C GLU A 105 2.73 -11.75 -4.94
N GLY A 106 2.06 -12.16 -3.87
CA GLY A 106 0.70 -11.72 -3.55
C GLY A 106 0.65 -10.46 -2.71
N GLU A 107 -0.49 -9.78 -2.72
CA GLU A 107 -0.72 -8.52 -1.98
C GLU A 107 -0.45 -8.65 -0.48
N LEU A 108 -0.75 -9.81 0.12
CA LEU A 108 -0.49 -10.04 1.54
C LEU A 108 0.98 -9.91 1.91
N THR A 109 1.87 -10.44 1.07
CA THR A 109 3.32 -10.36 1.30
C THR A 109 3.81 -8.93 1.13
N GLY A 110 3.37 -8.25 0.04
CA GLY A 110 3.66 -6.84 -0.17
C GLY A 110 3.11 -5.95 0.94
N GLY A 111 1.89 -6.23 1.41
CA GLY A 111 1.25 -5.51 2.51
C GLY A 111 2.00 -5.62 3.83
N LYS A 112 2.47 -6.82 4.19
CA LYS A 112 3.30 -7.03 5.39
C LYS A 112 4.58 -6.19 5.32
N ARG A 113 5.31 -6.30 4.21
CA ARG A 113 6.54 -5.55 3.99
C ARG A 113 6.31 -4.04 4.06
N LEU A 114 5.20 -3.55 3.50
CA LEU A 114 4.83 -2.14 3.59
C LEU A 114 4.57 -1.69 5.04
N ILE A 115 3.81 -2.44 5.81
CA ILE A 115 3.54 -2.13 7.24
C ILE A 115 4.85 -2.08 8.04
N GLU A 116 5.75 -3.04 7.87
CA GLU A 116 7.07 -3.07 8.52
C GLU A 116 7.91 -1.85 8.15
N GLN A 117 7.94 -1.47 6.87
CA GLN A 117 8.66 -0.29 6.40
C GLN A 117 8.08 1.00 6.98
N LEU A 118 6.75 1.18 6.96
CA LEU A 118 6.08 2.34 7.53
C LEU A 118 6.35 2.46 9.03
N LYS A 119 6.29 1.34 9.75
CA LYS A 119 6.60 1.31 11.18
C LYS A 119 8.04 1.70 11.46
N LYS A 120 8.98 1.12 10.73
CA LYS A 120 10.41 1.41 10.87
C LYS A 120 10.72 2.88 10.56
N ARG A 121 10.08 3.44 9.54
CA ARG A 121 10.36 4.80 9.06
C ARG A 121 9.66 5.87 9.85
N HIS A 122 8.38 5.69 10.13
CA HIS A 122 7.52 6.71 10.70
C HIS A 122 7.07 6.42 12.13
N GLY A 123 7.43 5.27 12.71
CA GLY A 123 6.97 4.86 14.02
C GLY A 123 5.45 4.66 14.05
N HIS A 124 4.75 5.37 14.95
CA HIS A 124 3.28 5.35 14.94
C HIS A 124 2.76 6.23 13.79
N PHE A 125 2.07 5.63 12.84
CA PHE A 125 1.58 6.30 11.63
C PHE A 125 0.05 6.26 11.48
N ALA A 126 -0.62 5.35 12.16
CA ALA A 126 -2.08 5.22 12.17
C ALA A 126 -2.54 4.52 13.45
N ASP A 127 -3.78 4.78 13.86
CA ASP A 127 -4.44 4.09 14.98
C ASP A 127 -5.23 2.87 14.49
N VAL A 128 -5.77 2.93 13.27
CA VAL A 128 -6.59 1.89 12.67
C VAL A 128 -6.16 1.65 11.24
N ILE A 129 -5.96 0.38 10.89
CA ILE A 129 -5.79 -0.06 9.51
C ILE A 129 -7.10 -0.65 9.00
N VAL A 130 -7.59 -0.15 7.88
CA VAL A 130 -8.74 -0.66 7.14
C VAL A 130 -8.24 -1.33 5.87
N ALA A 131 -8.64 -2.57 5.64
CA ALA A 131 -8.26 -3.32 4.44
C ALA A 131 -9.43 -4.23 4.02
N ASP A 132 -9.36 -4.80 2.83
CA ASP A 132 -10.37 -5.74 2.35
C ASP A 132 -10.28 -7.11 3.06
N ALA A 133 -11.21 -8.03 2.73
CA ALA A 133 -11.27 -9.34 3.34
C ALA A 133 -10.05 -10.22 3.06
N LEU A 134 -9.27 -9.95 2.01
CA LEU A 134 -8.05 -10.66 1.68
C LEU A 134 -7.02 -10.57 2.81
N TYR A 135 -6.96 -9.41 3.48
CA TYR A 135 -6.02 -9.15 4.58
C TYR A 135 -6.49 -9.73 5.92
N LEU A 136 -7.72 -10.26 6.00
CA LEU A 136 -8.24 -10.88 7.22
C LEU A 136 -7.69 -12.31 7.38
N ASN A 137 -6.41 -12.43 7.65
CA ASN A 137 -5.75 -13.71 7.91
C ASN A 137 -4.76 -13.59 9.07
N ALA A 138 -4.54 -14.70 9.77
CA ALA A 138 -3.71 -14.72 10.97
C ALA A 138 -2.27 -14.20 10.73
N PRO A 139 -1.57 -14.55 9.63
CA PRO A 139 -0.24 -14.05 9.38
C PRO A 139 -0.18 -12.52 9.21
N PHE A 140 -1.17 -11.89 8.58
CA PHE A 140 -1.19 -10.43 8.44
C PHE A 140 -1.54 -9.73 9.76
N ILE A 141 -2.51 -10.28 10.49
CA ILE A 141 -2.90 -9.79 11.82
C ILE A 141 -1.71 -9.85 12.78
N ASN A 142 -0.93 -10.93 12.76
CA ASN A 142 0.27 -11.05 13.58
C ASN A 142 1.32 -10.00 13.19
N THR A 143 1.53 -9.74 11.90
CA THR A 143 2.42 -8.65 11.46
C THR A 143 1.98 -7.29 12.01
N LEU A 144 0.68 -6.98 12.00
CA LEU A 144 0.17 -5.74 12.60
C LEU A 144 0.51 -5.67 14.09
N LYS A 145 0.27 -6.75 14.82
CA LYS A 145 0.54 -6.86 16.25
C LYS A 145 2.02 -6.69 16.57
N GLU A 146 2.90 -7.43 15.87
CA GLU A 146 4.36 -7.37 16.04
C GLU A 146 4.93 -5.96 15.79
N ASN A 147 4.27 -5.18 14.95
CA ASN A 147 4.64 -3.79 14.69
C ASN A 147 4.02 -2.79 15.69
N GLY A 148 3.46 -3.27 16.80
CA GLY A 148 2.93 -2.43 17.86
C GLY A 148 1.66 -1.67 17.49
N LEU A 149 0.92 -2.19 16.51
CA LEU A 149 -0.47 -1.79 16.23
C LEU A 149 -1.45 -2.51 17.19
N GLU A 150 -0.90 -3.26 18.19
CA GLU A 150 -1.65 -3.90 19.27
C GLU A 150 -2.19 -2.92 20.29
N GLY A 151 -1.53 -1.79 20.51
CA GLY A 151 -1.96 -0.76 21.44
C GLY A 151 -3.21 0.00 21.00
N CYS A 152 -3.66 -0.27 19.80
CA CYS A 152 -4.96 0.16 19.33
C CYS A 152 -5.98 -0.94 19.64
N PRO A 153 -6.82 -0.78 20.67
CA PRO A 153 -7.74 -1.82 21.12
C PRO A 153 -8.83 -2.15 20.10
N TYR A 154 -8.84 -1.56 18.93
CA TYR A 154 -9.99 -1.65 18.05
C TYR A 154 -9.66 -1.78 16.57
N LYS A 155 -9.85 -3.01 16.10
CA LYS A 155 -10.51 -3.34 14.85
C LYS A 155 -9.71 -3.13 13.57
N LEU A 156 -9.15 -4.24 13.11
CA LEU A 156 -9.25 -4.53 11.69
C LEU A 156 -10.77 -4.59 11.36
N ARG A 157 -11.36 -3.48 11.02
CA ARG A 157 -12.72 -3.46 10.50
C ARG A 157 -12.61 -3.70 9.02
N VAL A 158 -12.87 -4.94 8.60
CA VAL A 158 -13.14 -5.24 7.21
C VAL A 158 -14.45 -4.56 6.86
N VAL A 159 -14.37 -3.40 6.23
CA VAL A 159 -15.52 -2.78 5.61
C VAL A 159 -15.60 -3.35 4.21
N ARG A 160 -16.59 -4.22 3.95
CA ARG A 160 -16.97 -4.53 2.58
C ARG A 160 -17.51 -3.23 1.97
N TYR A 161 -16.74 -2.61 1.09
CA TYR A 161 -17.29 -1.65 0.16
C TYR A 161 -18.11 -2.43 -0.85
N HIS A 162 -19.44 -2.41 -0.70
CA HIS A 162 -20.32 -2.67 -1.81
C HIS A 162 -20.21 -1.46 -2.74
N GLU A 163 -19.69 -1.70 -3.93
CA GLU A 163 -19.81 -0.78 -5.05
C GLU A 163 -21.28 -0.45 -5.26
N GLN A 164 -21.67 0.75 -4.92
CA GLN A 164 -22.85 1.41 -5.47
C GLN A 164 -22.37 2.72 -6.05
N TRP A 165 -21.93 2.65 -7.31
CA TRP A 165 -21.86 3.79 -8.18
C TRP A 165 -23.04 3.64 -9.16
N GLU A 166 -24.16 4.30 -8.87
CA GLU A 166 -25.14 4.75 -9.86
C GLU A 166 -24.81 6.18 -10.26
#